data_46e85c542bde2cb59f44599aae6b8fb6
#
_entry.id   46e85c542bde2cb59f44599aae6b8fb6
#
_cell.length_a   1.000
_cell.length_b   1.000
_cell.length_c   1.000
_cell.angle_alpha   90.00
_cell.angle_beta   90.00
_cell.angle_gamma   90.00
#
_symmetry.space_group_name_H-M   'P 1'
#
loop_
_entity.id
_entity.type
_entity.pdbx_description
1 polymer ?
#
loop_
_entity_poly.entity_id
_entity_poly.type
_entity_poly.pdbx_seq_one_letter_code
_entity_poly.pdbx_strand_id
1 'polypeptide(L)'
;MKIEIVPVWKALTPELSAELVAFWRDHNAIRNAEEAGRRCEQVVCIARDAEGALCGVATAIVKVLPRLRQPMYYYRQFFAPVLRGQHHELAFFQRAKQILQDYNTGLDRPESLGILLEIENAKIAAAYRRAHEPGFEATFIGYSPRGLQLRVSYFDGAVLQPPTPLRVPALAARGRRPEPASTQSQPRRGNARP
;
A
#
# COMPACT_ATOMS: atom_id res chain seq x y z
N MET A 1 19.10 -20.02 8.97
CA MET A 1 18.27 -21.11 8.39
C MET A 1 18.20 -20.89 6.89
N LYS A 2 18.33 -21.93 6.06
CA LYS A 2 18.15 -21.82 4.61
C LYS A 2 16.66 -21.78 4.31
N ILE A 3 16.24 -20.90 3.41
CA ILE A 3 14.86 -20.86 2.91
C ILE A 3 14.86 -20.98 1.38
N GLU A 4 13.79 -21.55 0.86
CA GLU A 4 13.44 -21.52 -0.56
C GLU A 4 12.35 -20.47 -0.79
N ILE A 5 12.51 -19.60 -1.81
CA ILE A 5 11.53 -18.59 -2.16
C ILE A 5 10.78 -19.03 -3.42
N VAL A 6 9.52 -19.39 -3.25
CA VAL A 6 8.65 -19.92 -4.31
C VAL A 6 7.74 -18.85 -4.85
N PRO A 7 7.81 -18.49 -6.16
CA PRO A 7 6.89 -17.56 -6.79
C PRO A 7 5.49 -18.18 -6.90
N VAL A 8 4.46 -17.38 -6.56
CA VAL A 8 3.05 -17.80 -6.63
C VAL A 8 2.13 -16.72 -7.21
N TRP A 9 2.70 -15.63 -7.73
CA TRP A 9 1.92 -14.51 -8.28
C TRP A 9 0.99 -14.98 -9.40
N LYS A 10 -0.32 -14.77 -9.21
CA LYS A 10 -1.38 -15.20 -10.13
C LYS A 10 -1.48 -16.74 -10.37
N ALA A 11 -0.82 -17.53 -9.51
CA ALA A 11 -0.78 -19.00 -9.59
C ALA A 11 -1.20 -19.66 -8.27
N LEU A 12 -2.12 -19.03 -7.56
CA LEU A 12 -2.64 -19.54 -6.29
C LEU A 12 -3.50 -20.78 -6.52
N THR A 13 -3.22 -21.86 -5.75
CA THR A 13 -4.09 -23.04 -5.69
C THR A 13 -4.98 -23.05 -4.46
N PRO A 14 -6.10 -23.81 -4.46
CA PRO A 14 -6.96 -23.94 -3.27
C PRO A 14 -6.21 -24.46 -2.04
N GLU A 15 -5.30 -25.44 -2.24
CA GLU A 15 -4.49 -26.04 -1.17
C GLU A 15 -3.55 -25.01 -0.54
N LEU A 16 -2.85 -24.23 -1.39
CA LEU A 16 -1.99 -23.16 -0.92
C LEU A 16 -2.78 -22.04 -0.23
N SER A 17 -3.97 -21.73 -0.73
CA SER A 17 -4.85 -20.76 -0.08
C SER A 17 -5.24 -21.19 1.33
N ALA A 18 -5.60 -22.47 1.52
CA ALA A 18 -5.91 -23.02 2.82
C ALA A 18 -4.69 -22.99 3.77
N GLU A 19 -3.49 -23.35 3.25
CA GLU A 19 -2.24 -23.30 4.01
C GLU A 19 -1.91 -21.86 4.47
N LEU A 20 -2.07 -20.87 3.58
CA LEU A 20 -1.82 -19.45 3.88
C LEU A 20 -2.79 -18.92 4.96
N VAL A 21 -4.06 -19.25 4.85
CA VAL A 21 -5.07 -18.85 5.87
C VAL A 21 -4.71 -19.45 7.23
N ALA A 22 -4.33 -20.73 7.28
CA ALA A 22 -3.88 -21.39 8.51
C ALA A 22 -2.61 -20.71 9.06
N PHE A 23 -1.62 -20.46 8.20
CA PHE A 23 -0.37 -19.78 8.58
C PHE A 23 -0.60 -18.41 9.23
N TRP A 24 -1.43 -17.57 8.63
CA TRP A 24 -1.72 -16.24 9.21
C TRP A 24 -2.50 -16.33 10.52
N ARG A 25 -3.43 -17.26 10.64
CA ARG A 25 -4.19 -17.50 11.87
C ARG A 25 -3.27 -17.97 13.00
N ASP A 26 -2.44 -18.97 12.74
CA ASP A 26 -1.58 -19.60 13.74
C ASP A 26 -0.49 -18.64 14.26
N HIS A 27 -0.11 -17.67 13.45
CA HIS A 27 0.82 -16.60 13.82
C HIS A 27 0.13 -15.29 14.25
N ASN A 28 -1.19 -15.25 14.38
CA ASN A 28 -1.98 -14.07 14.71
C ASN A 28 -1.71 -12.84 13.78
N ALA A 29 -1.31 -13.09 12.54
CA ALA A 29 -1.04 -12.04 11.56
C ALA A 29 -2.32 -11.48 10.92
N ILE A 30 -3.26 -12.35 10.56
CA ILE A 30 -4.60 -11.98 10.07
C ILE A 30 -5.61 -12.89 10.79
N ARG A 31 -6.47 -12.28 11.61
CA ARG A 31 -7.44 -13.03 12.42
C ARG A 31 -8.79 -13.24 11.72
N ASN A 32 -9.14 -12.35 10.82
CA ASN A 32 -10.39 -12.42 10.09
C ASN A 32 -10.21 -13.32 8.85
N ALA A 33 -10.99 -14.40 8.76
CA ALA A 33 -10.88 -15.39 7.68
C ALA A 33 -11.21 -14.79 6.30
N GLU A 34 -12.19 -13.89 6.22
CA GLU A 34 -12.54 -13.21 4.97
C GLU A 34 -11.40 -12.28 4.50
N GLU A 35 -10.77 -11.56 5.43
CA GLU A 35 -9.59 -10.75 5.10
C GLU A 35 -8.41 -11.64 4.66
N ALA A 36 -8.18 -12.76 5.31
CA ALA A 36 -7.16 -13.73 4.94
C ALA A 36 -7.42 -14.29 3.52
N GLY A 37 -8.66 -14.67 3.20
CA GLY A 37 -9.04 -15.11 1.85
C GLY A 37 -8.76 -14.05 0.78
N ARG A 38 -9.19 -12.81 1.00
CA ARG A 38 -8.86 -11.68 0.09
C ARG A 38 -7.36 -11.44 -0.03
N ARG A 39 -6.60 -11.68 1.04
CA ARG A 39 -5.14 -11.50 1.05
C ARG A 39 -4.41 -12.61 0.28
N CYS A 40 -4.98 -13.81 0.19
CA CYS A 40 -4.44 -14.91 -0.62
C CYS A 40 -4.28 -14.50 -2.09
N GLU A 41 -5.26 -13.78 -2.66
CA GLU A 41 -5.22 -13.30 -4.04
C GLU A 41 -4.09 -12.29 -4.33
N GLN A 42 -3.47 -11.76 -3.28
CA GLN A 42 -2.40 -10.76 -3.34
C GLN A 42 -1.01 -11.37 -3.14
N VAL A 43 -0.91 -12.70 -2.97
CA VAL A 43 0.37 -13.34 -2.68
C VAL A 43 1.28 -13.32 -3.89
N VAL A 44 2.51 -12.83 -3.68
CA VAL A 44 3.55 -12.71 -4.70
C VAL A 44 4.48 -13.92 -4.66
N CYS A 45 5.00 -14.22 -3.48
CA CYS A 45 5.86 -15.37 -3.22
C CYS A 45 5.71 -15.80 -1.77
N ILE A 46 6.12 -17.04 -1.51
CA ILE A 46 6.20 -17.63 -0.19
C ILE A 46 7.63 -18.07 0.10
N ALA A 47 7.98 -18.18 1.38
CA ALA A 47 9.21 -18.80 1.82
C ALA A 47 8.88 -20.14 2.50
N ARG A 48 9.63 -21.18 2.13
CA ARG A 48 9.59 -22.49 2.78
C ARG A 48 10.94 -22.76 3.45
N ASP A 49 10.93 -23.41 4.57
CA ASP A 49 12.14 -23.89 5.24
C ASP A 49 12.68 -25.19 4.59
N ALA A 50 13.70 -25.78 5.19
CA ALA A 50 14.33 -27.00 4.69
C ALA A 50 13.40 -28.24 4.75
N GLU A 51 12.43 -28.22 5.63
CA GLU A 51 11.40 -29.25 5.81
C GLU A 51 10.18 -29.00 4.91
N GLY A 52 10.17 -27.92 4.13
CA GLY A 52 9.09 -27.53 3.24
C GLY A 52 7.95 -26.76 3.93
N ALA A 53 8.06 -26.48 5.22
CA ALA A 53 7.02 -25.74 5.93
C ALA A 53 6.99 -24.24 5.53
N LEU A 54 5.78 -23.68 5.45
CA LEU A 54 5.57 -22.27 5.15
C LEU A 54 6.09 -21.40 6.30
N CYS A 55 7.04 -20.52 6.03
CA CYS A 55 7.68 -19.68 7.02
C CYS A 55 7.72 -18.18 6.68
N GLY A 56 7.32 -17.80 5.47
CA GLY A 56 7.22 -16.40 5.05
C GLY A 56 6.27 -16.20 3.87
N VAL A 57 5.69 -15.01 3.78
CA VAL A 57 4.78 -14.64 2.69
C VAL A 57 4.93 -13.17 2.33
N ALA A 58 4.99 -12.88 1.04
CA ALA A 58 4.91 -11.53 0.47
C ALA A 58 3.58 -11.35 -0.25
N THR A 59 2.96 -10.21 -0.07
CA THR A 59 1.72 -9.83 -0.75
C THR A 59 1.85 -8.45 -1.39
N ALA A 60 1.16 -8.23 -2.50
CA ALA A 60 1.09 -6.95 -3.18
C ALA A 60 -0.30 -6.68 -3.75
N ILE A 61 -0.69 -5.42 -3.77
CA ILE A 61 -1.91 -4.94 -4.42
C ILE A 61 -1.64 -3.58 -5.04
N VAL A 62 -2.16 -3.34 -6.24
CA VAL A 62 -2.03 -2.04 -6.88
C VAL A 62 -2.79 -0.97 -6.09
N LYS A 63 -2.09 0.09 -5.73
CA LYS A 63 -2.66 1.28 -5.07
C LYS A 63 -2.11 2.55 -5.71
N VAL A 64 -2.97 3.55 -5.82
CA VAL A 64 -2.57 4.91 -6.18
C VAL A 64 -2.38 5.72 -4.90
N LEU A 65 -1.14 6.08 -4.60
CA LEU A 65 -0.87 6.97 -3.48
C LEU A 65 -1.25 8.41 -3.89
N PRO A 66 -2.11 9.13 -3.13
CA PRO A 66 -2.61 10.45 -3.52
C PRO A 66 -1.51 11.46 -3.88
N ARG A 67 -0.39 11.46 -3.14
CA ARG A 67 0.71 12.39 -3.40
C ARG A 67 1.53 12.06 -4.66
N LEU A 68 1.61 10.77 -5.04
CA LEU A 68 2.32 10.35 -6.26
C LEU A 68 1.42 10.41 -7.49
N ARG A 69 0.12 10.16 -7.31
CA ARG A 69 -0.87 10.03 -8.39
C ARG A 69 -0.47 8.99 -9.45
N GLN A 70 0.37 8.04 -9.04
CA GLN A 70 0.88 6.94 -9.85
C GLN A 70 0.52 5.62 -9.18
N PRO A 71 0.20 4.57 -9.97
CA PRO A 71 -0.05 3.25 -9.44
C PRO A 71 1.25 2.61 -8.97
N MET A 72 1.20 2.00 -7.79
CA MET A 72 2.31 1.28 -7.16
C MET A 72 1.79 -0.02 -6.57
N TYR A 73 2.58 -1.08 -6.58
CA TYR A 73 2.30 -2.28 -5.80
C TYR A 73 2.55 -1.98 -4.32
N TYR A 74 1.49 -1.85 -3.54
CA TYR A 74 1.57 -1.74 -2.08
C TYR A 74 1.95 -3.09 -1.52
N TYR A 75 3.21 -3.22 -1.12
CA TYR A 75 3.86 -4.45 -0.70
C TYR A 75 3.81 -4.64 0.81
N ARG A 76 3.61 -5.87 1.22
CA ARG A 76 3.74 -6.32 2.62
C ARG A 76 4.42 -7.67 2.65
N GLN A 77 5.21 -7.89 3.70
CA GLN A 77 5.80 -9.19 3.99
C GLN A 77 5.57 -9.57 5.46
N PHE A 78 5.42 -10.85 5.68
CA PHE A 78 5.30 -11.44 7.01
C PHE A 78 6.18 -12.67 7.09
N PHE A 79 6.96 -12.78 8.17
CA PHE A 79 7.75 -13.96 8.50
C PHE A 79 7.29 -14.56 9.82
N ALA A 80 7.26 -15.89 9.88
CA ALA A 80 7.12 -16.63 11.12
C ALA A 80 8.21 -16.20 12.13
N PRO A 81 7.93 -16.26 13.43
CA PRO A 81 8.89 -15.86 14.47
C PRO A 81 10.28 -16.48 14.32
N VAL A 82 10.35 -17.73 13.85
CA VAL A 82 11.60 -18.47 13.64
C VAL A 82 12.55 -17.81 12.63
N LEU A 83 12.02 -17.06 11.64
CA LEU A 83 12.84 -16.34 10.64
C LEU A 83 13.25 -14.93 11.05
N ARG A 84 12.63 -14.38 12.10
CA ARG A 84 12.89 -12.99 12.49
C ARG A 84 14.34 -12.80 12.95
N GLY A 85 14.99 -11.74 12.44
CA GLY A 85 16.39 -11.45 12.74
C GLY A 85 17.42 -12.30 11.99
N GLN A 86 17.01 -13.13 11.05
CA GLN A 86 17.91 -13.92 10.19
C GLN A 86 18.26 -13.22 8.87
N HIS A 87 17.90 -11.94 8.71
CA HIS A 87 18.27 -11.08 7.58
C HIS A 87 17.80 -11.58 6.21
N HIS A 88 16.64 -12.27 6.17
CA HIS A 88 16.03 -12.71 4.92
C HIS A 88 15.22 -11.63 4.21
N GLU A 89 14.96 -10.51 4.87
CA GLU A 89 14.05 -9.46 4.41
C GLU A 89 14.44 -8.90 3.05
N LEU A 90 15.74 -8.66 2.86
CA LEU A 90 16.25 -8.08 1.62
C LEU A 90 16.13 -9.05 0.44
N ALA A 91 16.62 -10.27 0.58
CA ALA A 91 16.57 -11.28 -0.48
C ALA A 91 15.12 -11.60 -0.86
N PHE A 92 14.22 -11.67 0.13
CA PHE A 92 12.81 -11.93 -0.06
C PHE A 92 12.12 -10.77 -0.81
N PHE A 93 12.42 -9.53 -0.43
CA PHE A 93 11.95 -8.34 -1.12
C PHE A 93 12.44 -8.27 -2.57
N GLN A 94 13.73 -8.48 -2.80
CA GLN A 94 14.32 -8.45 -4.14
C GLN A 94 13.68 -9.50 -5.05
N ARG A 95 13.44 -10.72 -4.53
CA ARG A 95 12.76 -11.76 -5.31
C ARG A 95 11.32 -11.38 -5.63
N ALA A 96 10.58 -10.83 -4.65
CA ALA A 96 9.22 -10.34 -4.87
C ALA A 96 9.18 -9.18 -5.90
N LYS A 97 10.14 -8.23 -5.81
CA LYS A 97 10.28 -7.14 -6.78
C LYS A 97 10.49 -7.68 -8.19
N GLN A 98 11.39 -8.66 -8.36
CA GLN A 98 11.66 -9.27 -9.66
C GLN A 98 10.41 -9.95 -10.24
N ILE A 99 9.67 -10.74 -9.43
CA ILE A 99 8.44 -11.41 -9.88
C ILE A 99 7.40 -10.38 -10.35
N LEU A 100 7.21 -9.30 -9.59
CA LEU A 100 6.26 -8.26 -9.94
C LEU A 100 6.70 -7.45 -11.16
N GLN A 101 7.99 -7.18 -11.31
CA GLN A 101 8.54 -6.48 -12.46
C GLN A 101 8.39 -7.32 -13.74
N ASP A 102 8.73 -8.59 -13.69
CA ASP A 102 8.60 -9.52 -14.83
C ASP A 102 7.14 -9.62 -15.30
N TYR A 103 6.21 -9.78 -14.35
CA TYR A 103 4.78 -9.77 -14.64
C TYR A 103 4.33 -8.46 -15.27
N ASN A 104 4.68 -7.32 -14.64
CA ASN A 104 4.27 -5.99 -15.09
C ASN A 104 4.81 -5.62 -16.47
N THR A 105 6.02 -6.09 -16.79
CA THR A 105 6.65 -5.90 -18.12
C THR A 105 5.98 -6.76 -19.20
N GLY A 106 5.43 -7.91 -18.82
CA GLY A 106 4.69 -8.80 -19.73
C GLY A 106 3.27 -8.31 -20.07
N LEU A 107 2.77 -7.26 -19.43
CA LEU A 107 1.46 -6.69 -19.73
C LEU A 107 1.52 -5.73 -20.92
N ASP A 108 0.49 -5.72 -21.76
CA ASP A 108 0.33 -4.73 -22.85
C ASP A 108 0.45 -3.29 -22.35
N ARG A 109 -0.01 -3.06 -21.13
CA ARG A 109 0.11 -1.80 -20.43
C ARG A 109 0.53 -2.05 -18.97
N PRO A 110 1.70 -1.56 -18.56
CA PRO A 110 2.14 -1.67 -17.16
C PRO A 110 1.11 -1.12 -16.19
N GLU A 111 0.76 -1.91 -15.16
CA GLU A 111 -0.23 -1.54 -14.14
C GLU A 111 0.39 -0.84 -12.93
N SER A 112 1.72 -0.81 -12.82
CA SER A 112 2.46 -0.24 -11.70
C SER A 112 3.82 0.29 -12.13
N LEU A 113 4.32 1.32 -11.45
CA LEU A 113 5.68 1.85 -11.67
C LEU A 113 6.71 1.17 -10.76
N GLY A 114 6.29 0.38 -9.79
CA GLY A 114 7.20 -0.21 -8.81
C GLY A 114 6.50 -0.56 -7.51
N ILE A 115 7.26 -0.63 -6.44
CA ILE A 115 6.82 -1.08 -5.12
C ILE A 115 6.71 0.10 -4.15
N LEU A 116 5.59 0.18 -3.44
CA LEU A 116 5.36 1.06 -2.31
C LEU A 116 5.48 0.28 -1.00
N LEU A 117 6.39 0.73 -0.15
CA LEU A 117 6.63 0.20 1.19
C LEU A 117 6.06 1.16 2.23
N GLU A 118 5.28 0.65 3.17
CA GLU A 118 4.91 1.33 4.41
C GLU A 118 5.55 0.57 5.57
N ILE A 119 6.50 1.18 6.26
CA ILE A 119 7.34 0.50 7.26
C ILE A 119 6.61 0.46 8.60
N GLU A 120 5.98 -0.65 8.91
CA GLU A 120 5.21 -0.84 10.16
C GLU A 120 6.10 -1.21 11.36
N ASN A 121 7.22 -1.87 11.13
CA ASN A 121 8.11 -2.31 12.19
C ASN A 121 9.07 -1.18 12.59
N ALA A 122 8.94 -0.70 13.84
CA ALA A 122 9.77 0.39 14.36
C ALA A 122 11.28 0.08 14.37
N LYS A 123 11.68 -1.19 14.57
CA LYS A 123 13.09 -1.61 14.51
C LYS A 123 13.63 -1.49 13.08
N ILE A 124 12.84 -1.88 12.10
CA ILE A 124 13.18 -1.73 10.68
C ILE A 124 13.25 -0.24 10.32
N ALA A 125 12.28 0.57 10.75
CA ALA A 125 12.30 2.01 10.52
C ALA A 125 13.52 2.70 11.14
N ALA A 126 13.98 2.24 12.30
CA ALA A 126 15.18 2.75 12.97
C ALA A 126 16.49 2.28 12.30
N ALA A 127 16.51 1.08 11.72
CA ALA A 127 17.66 0.53 11.01
C ALA A 127 17.88 1.19 9.64
N TYR A 128 16.79 1.42 8.90
CA TYR A 128 16.82 1.98 7.54
C TYR A 128 16.51 3.48 7.56
N ARG A 129 17.52 4.30 7.86
CA ARG A 129 17.38 5.77 8.06
C ARG A 129 17.86 6.61 6.88
N ARG A 130 18.49 6.03 5.90
CA ARG A 130 18.96 6.78 4.72
C ARG A 130 17.76 7.25 3.89
N ALA A 131 17.85 8.41 3.27
CA ALA A 131 16.84 8.89 2.34
C ALA A 131 16.63 7.92 1.16
N HIS A 132 17.73 7.30 0.72
CA HIS A 132 17.72 6.19 -0.24
C HIS A 132 18.47 4.99 0.38
N GLU A 133 17.82 3.83 0.43
CA GLU A 133 18.38 2.56 0.91
C GLU A 133 18.82 1.71 -0.27
N PRO A 134 20.13 1.60 -0.56
CA PRO A 134 20.61 0.94 -1.78
C PRO A 134 20.20 -0.52 -1.90
N GLY A 135 20.20 -1.28 -0.79
CA GLY A 135 19.86 -2.70 -0.82
C GLY A 135 18.41 -2.97 -1.28
N PHE A 136 17.48 -2.09 -0.92
CA PHE A 136 16.07 -2.15 -1.35
C PHE A 136 15.80 -1.26 -2.56
N GLU A 137 16.79 -0.49 -3.02
CA GLU A 137 16.62 0.57 -4.03
C GLU A 137 15.41 1.46 -3.72
N ALA A 138 15.19 1.74 -2.43
CA ALA A 138 13.99 2.36 -1.92
C ALA A 138 14.26 3.78 -1.43
N THR A 139 13.57 4.75 -2.04
CA THR A 139 13.66 6.17 -1.69
C THR A 139 12.52 6.57 -0.77
N PHE A 140 12.85 7.29 0.30
CA PHE A 140 11.87 7.89 1.21
C PHE A 140 11.07 8.97 0.52
N ILE A 141 9.74 8.91 0.64
CA ILE A 141 8.80 9.86 0.03
C ILE A 141 7.89 10.57 1.06
N GLY A 142 8.14 10.36 2.34
CA GLY A 142 7.40 10.98 3.44
C GLY A 142 6.71 9.97 4.35
N TYR A 143 5.68 10.42 5.07
CA TYR A 143 4.96 9.61 6.03
C TYR A 143 3.52 9.38 5.62
N SER A 144 2.98 8.22 6.00
CA SER A 144 1.56 7.91 5.87
C SER A 144 0.72 8.68 6.90
N PRO A 145 -0.62 8.71 6.77
CA PRO A 145 -1.50 9.26 7.81
C PRO A 145 -1.34 8.58 9.19
N ARG A 146 -0.78 7.35 9.23
CA ARG A 146 -0.45 6.63 10.47
C ARG A 146 0.91 7.04 11.06
N GLY A 147 1.64 7.99 10.45
CA GLY A 147 2.98 8.39 10.86
C GLY A 147 4.08 7.40 10.47
N LEU A 148 3.80 6.43 9.60
CA LEU A 148 4.75 5.42 9.17
C LEU A 148 5.55 5.88 7.94
N GLN A 149 6.84 5.51 7.87
CA GLN A 149 7.68 5.83 6.72
C GLN A 149 7.14 5.21 5.45
N LEU A 150 7.02 6.01 4.41
CA LEU A 150 6.70 5.58 3.05
C LEU A 150 7.95 5.62 2.19
N ARG A 151 8.19 4.54 1.47
CA ARG A 151 9.30 4.43 0.52
C ARG A 151 8.81 3.85 -0.80
N VAL A 152 9.46 4.24 -1.89
CA VAL A 152 9.21 3.68 -3.22
C VAL A 152 10.48 3.05 -3.77
N SER A 153 10.32 1.89 -4.40
CA SER A 153 11.35 1.23 -5.20
C SER A 153 10.77 1.05 -6.60
N TYR A 154 11.28 1.83 -7.56
CA TYR A 154 10.79 1.76 -8.93
C TYR A 154 11.29 0.51 -9.64
N PHE A 155 10.53 0.05 -10.64
CA PHE A 155 10.98 -0.96 -11.58
C PHE A 155 11.98 -0.34 -12.58
N ASP A 156 12.82 -1.19 -13.14
CA ASP A 156 13.79 -0.76 -14.15
C ASP A 156 13.06 -0.20 -15.37
N GLY A 157 13.50 0.97 -15.84
CA GLY A 157 12.88 1.63 -16.99
C GLY A 157 11.45 2.14 -16.76
N ALA A 158 10.96 2.23 -15.52
CA ALA A 158 9.62 2.72 -15.24
C ALA A 158 9.40 4.14 -15.76
N VAL A 159 8.32 4.33 -16.54
CA VAL A 159 7.93 5.61 -17.15
C VAL A 159 6.65 6.12 -16.49
N LEU A 160 6.63 7.41 -16.12
CA LEU A 160 5.46 8.02 -15.51
C LEU A 160 4.23 7.92 -16.41
N GLN A 161 3.13 7.52 -15.82
CA GLN A 161 1.82 7.53 -16.47
C GLN A 161 1.14 8.89 -16.29
N PRO A 162 0.13 9.24 -17.11
CA PRO A 162 -0.71 10.39 -16.84
C PRO A 162 -1.22 10.35 -15.39
N PRO A 163 -1.19 11.50 -14.67
CA PRO A 163 -1.50 11.48 -13.25
C PRO A 163 -2.97 11.10 -13.01
N THR A 164 -3.20 10.09 -12.16
CA THR A 164 -4.55 9.69 -11.76
C THR A 164 -5.30 10.86 -11.12
N PRO A 165 -6.54 11.16 -11.53
CA PRO A 165 -7.34 12.21 -10.93
C PRO A 165 -7.50 11.99 -9.42
N LEU A 166 -7.33 13.04 -8.62
CA LEU A 166 -7.66 12.98 -7.20
C LEU A 166 -9.19 12.94 -7.08
N ARG A 167 -9.72 11.93 -6.40
CA ARG A 167 -11.11 12.01 -5.90
C ARG A 167 -11.10 13.03 -4.78
N VAL A 168 -11.44 14.27 -5.07
CA VAL A 168 -11.78 15.26 -4.05
C VAL A 168 -13.08 14.74 -3.42
N PRO A 169 -13.12 14.41 -2.11
CA PRO A 169 -14.39 14.17 -1.45
C PRO A 169 -15.25 15.40 -1.73
N ALA A 170 -16.47 15.22 -2.23
CA ALA A 170 -17.41 16.32 -2.37
C ALA A 170 -17.47 16.99 -1.00
N LEU A 171 -16.88 18.18 -0.86
CA LEU A 171 -17.11 19.01 0.31
C LEU A 171 -18.63 19.12 0.37
N ALA A 172 -19.22 18.52 1.40
CA ALA A 172 -20.63 18.68 1.70
C ALA A 172 -20.89 20.17 1.55
N ALA A 173 -21.75 20.53 0.60
CA ALA A 173 -22.10 21.91 0.33
C ALA A 173 -22.57 22.49 1.65
N ARG A 174 -21.67 23.15 2.36
CA ARG A 174 -22.02 23.94 3.53
C ARG A 174 -23.00 24.95 3.00
N GLY A 175 -24.27 24.74 3.37
CA GLY A 175 -25.37 25.56 2.94
C GLY A 175 -24.96 27.02 3.01
N ARG A 176 -25.07 27.72 1.90
CA ARG A 176 -25.08 29.16 1.89
C ARG A 176 -26.16 29.58 2.90
N ARG A 177 -25.72 30.12 4.01
CA ARG A 177 -26.63 30.79 4.95
C ARG A 177 -27.40 31.83 4.11
N PRO A 178 -28.74 31.81 4.07
CA PRO A 178 -29.45 32.85 3.36
C PRO A 178 -29.08 34.19 4.00
N GLU A 179 -28.67 35.12 3.15
CA GLU A 179 -28.48 36.52 3.57
C GLU A 179 -29.79 37.04 4.18
N PRO A 180 -29.75 37.71 5.35
CA PRO A 180 -30.94 38.32 5.88
C PRO A 180 -31.43 39.42 4.92
N ALA A 181 -32.70 39.32 4.53
CA ALA A 181 -33.36 40.27 3.67
C ALA A 181 -33.17 41.69 4.24
N SER A 182 -32.57 42.58 3.45
CA SER A 182 -32.44 44.01 3.76
C SER A 182 -33.83 44.61 3.87
N THR A 183 -34.19 45.04 5.10
CA THR A 183 -35.40 45.78 5.38
C THR A 183 -35.34 47.15 4.66
N GLN A 184 -36.12 47.29 3.62
CA GLN A 184 -36.33 48.59 2.96
C GLN A 184 -37.00 49.55 3.95
N SER A 185 -36.29 50.59 4.32
CA SER A 185 -36.79 51.75 5.11
C SER A 185 -37.77 52.52 4.22
N GLN A 186 -39.05 52.55 4.62
CA GLN A 186 -40.03 53.44 4.01
C GLN A 186 -39.69 54.90 4.32
N PRO A 187 -39.84 55.84 3.37
CA PRO A 187 -39.64 57.27 3.61
C PRO A 187 -40.84 57.84 4.42
N ARG A 188 -40.57 58.48 5.51
CA ARG A 188 -41.53 59.23 6.31
C ARG A 188 -42.09 60.40 5.47
N ARG A 189 -43.38 60.41 5.22
CA ARG A 189 -44.13 61.56 4.68
C ARG A 189 -44.12 62.67 5.74
N GLY A 190 -43.59 63.82 5.34
CA GLY A 190 -43.67 65.05 6.09
C GLY A 190 -45.10 65.56 6.15
N ASN A 191 -45.55 65.88 7.36
CA ASN A 191 -46.80 66.56 7.57
C ASN A 191 -46.48 68.09 7.64
N ALA A 192 -46.95 68.82 6.68
CA ALA A 192 -47.03 70.29 6.75
C ALA A 192 -48.30 70.67 7.50
N ARG A 193 -48.18 71.63 8.37
CA ARG A 193 -49.33 72.34 8.94
C ARG A 193 -49.11 73.86 8.84
N PRO A 194 -50.19 74.60 8.81
CA PRO A 194 -50.36 75.95 8.31
C PRO A 194 -49.71 77.02 9.12
#